data_ccae618bab27876f3403e454e688aea6
#
_entry.id   ccae618bab27876f3403e454e688aea6
#
_cell.length_a   1.000
_cell.length_b   1.000
_cell.length_c   1.000
_cell.angle_alpha   90.00
_cell.angle_beta   90.00
_cell.angle_gamma   90.00
#
_symmetry.space_group_name_H-M   'P 1'
#
loop_
_entity.id
_entity.type
_entity.pdbx_description
1 polymer ?
#
loop_
_entity_poly.entity_id
_entity_poly.type
_entity_poly.pdbx_seq_one_letter_code
_entity_poly.pdbx_strand_id
1 'polypeptide(L)'
;MKIQYKTLLLTLGAVAVLTSCEKNDPLESVVEPGQKVPTAYWEVGSTACKAGESFTFQGKYTVDYEGASPSYSEVWYRVVRDESAAATVKLGGASLNYTKTVADNQVMRSYQPIARFSHDLAEWAGHEFQITGSVPVSRTLKPVNWTDIATWDGDRFDQYYPEGFADEFNNEVINLLTKDSTYYNALRQVYISHPFTMEQFAAANAKYKVNFPTNIDMTKEDNGAGEKSDLWFSTTQASEDAIIGWYYVTIDAAGNKIIHEVAKDVQKKEGINYYPVYDSAEWVFCRYDDDLGAIISTVRSAYIPAFKDLLASITFDQWIYDSANKVYKVEFSRKYLLEAQFRVYDSNGEEGIANDVRTISIN
;
A
#
# COMPACT_ATOMS: atom_id res chain seq x y z
N MET A 1 -44.34 4.14 10.22
CA MET A 1 -43.59 3.01 9.67
C MET A 1 -42.08 3.34 9.67
N LYS A 2 -41.47 3.51 10.87
CA LYS A 2 -40.08 3.99 11.06
C LYS A 2 -39.24 3.16 12.07
N ILE A 3 -39.59 1.89 12.30
CA ILE A 3 -38.97 1.09 13.38
C ILE A 3 -38.20 -0.15 12.86
N GLN A 4 -38.23 -0.46 11.57
CA GLN A 4 -37.60 -1.71 11.08
C GLN A 4 -36.14 -1.58 10.61
N TYR A 5 -35.61 -0.37 10.44
CA TYR A 5 -34.20 -0.21 9.94
C TYR A 5 -33.14 -0.26 11.04
N LYS A 6 -33.47 -0.01 12.29
CA LYS A 6 -32.48 -0.06 13.38
C LYS A 6 -32.14 -1.49 13.83
N THR A 7 -33.06 -2.42 13.68
CA THR A 7 -32.82 -3.83 14.07
C THR A 7 -32.03 -4.59 13.00
N LEU A 8 -32.14 -4.19 11.72
CA LEU A 8 -31.38 -4.82 10.63
C LEU A 8 -29.91 -4.41 10.64
N LEU A 9 -29.59 -3.16 11.04
CA LEU A 9 -28.20 -2.71 11.16
C LEU A 9 -27.46 -3.35 12.33
N LEU A 10 -28.17 -3.67 13.42
CA LEU A 10 -27.57 -4.34 14.58
C LEU A 10 -27.30 -5.83 14.31
N THR A 11 -28.09 -6.48 13.49
CA THR A 11 -27.86 -7.89 13.10
C THR A 11 -26.76 -8.03 12.05
N LEU A 12 -26.58 -7.08 11.13
CA LEU A 12 -25.43 -7.09 10.21
C LEU A 12 -24.10 -6.74 10.92
N GLY A 13 -24.13 -5.86 11.92
CA GLY A 13 -22.95 -5.54 12.73
C GLY A 13 -22.48 -6.70 13.60
N ALA A 14 -23.40 -7.51 14.11
CA ALA A 14 -23.07 -8.67 14.94
C ALA A 14 -22.50 -9.85 14.13
N VAL A 15 -22.90 -10.01 12.85
CA VAL A 15 -22.35 -11.06 11.98
C VAL A 15 -20.96 -10.69 11.47
N ALA A 16 -20.68 -9.41 11.24
CA ALA A 16 -19.35 -8.97 10.81
C ALA A 16 -18.26 -9.08 11.91
N VAL A 17 -18.67 -9.06 13.18
CA VAL A 17 -17.72 -9.23 14.32
C VAL A 17 -17.41 -10.70 14.57
N LEU A 18 -18.29 -11.64 14.18
CA LEU A 18 -18.05 -13.07 14.38
C LEU A 18 -17.19 -13.70 13.27
N THR A 19 -17.05 -13.07 12.10
CA THR A 19 -16.20 -13.58 11.01
C THR A 19 -14.75 -13.04 11.07
N SER A 20 -14.44 -12.08 11.95
CA SER A 20 -13.08 -11.58 12.13
C SER A 20 -12.24 -12.39 13.15
N CYS A 21 -12.83 -13.36 13.84
CA CYS A 21 -12.13 -14.22 14.78
C CYS A 21 -11.56 -15.52 14.18
N GLU A 22 -11.83 -15.80 12.90
CA GLU A 22 -11.38 -17.07 12.28
C GLU A 22 -9.95 -17.05 11.70
N LYS A 23 -9.20 -15.95 11.81
CA LYS A 23 -7.83 -15.87 11.27
C LYS A 23 -6.71 -16.08 12.30
N ASN A 24 -7.03 -16.27 13.55
CA ASN A 24 -6.06 -16.57 14.61
C ASN A 24 -6.56 -17.69 15.52
N ASP A 25 -7.07 -18.77 14.95
CA ASP A 25 -7.35 -19.95 15.73
C ASP A 25 -6.04 -20.76 15.88
N PRO A 26 -5.38 -20.73 17.04
CA PRO A 26 -4.24 -21.61 17.32
C PRO A 26 -4.66 -23.07 17.51
N LEU A 27 -5.92 -23.40 17.24
CA LEU A 27 -6.51 -24.73 17.42
C LEU A 27 -6.48 -25.60 16.16
N GLU A 28 -5.72 -25.26 15.12
CA GLU A 28 -5.48 -26.21 14.01
C GLU A 28 -4.61 -27.42 14.41
N SER A 29 -4.10 -27.47 15.64
CA SER A 29 -3.65 -28.71 16.26
C SER A 29 -4.67 -29.18 17.31
N VAL A 30 -5.92 -29.34 16.91
CA VAL A 30 -6.86 -30.11 17.74
C VAL A 30 -6.34 -31.54 17.77
N VAL A 31 -5.60 -31.86 18.82
CA VAL A 31 -5.34 -33.24 19.22
C VAL A 31 -6.70 -33.94 19.28
N GLU A 32 -6.89 -34.95 18.47
CA GLU A 32 -8.14 -35.72 18.49
C GLU A 32 -8.44 -36.14 19.93
N PRO A 33 -9.71 -36.08 20.38
CA PRO A 33 -10.05 -36.45 21.74
C PRO A 33 -9.56 -37.87 22.01
N GLY A 34 -8.53 -38.01 22.85
CA GLY A 34 -7.91 -39.28 23.17
C GLY A 34 -6.49 -39.51 22.65
N GLN A 35 -5.96 -38.62 21.80
CA GLN A 35 -4.55 -38.64 21.39
C GLN A 35 -3.68 -38.25 22.59
N LYS A 36 -2.74 -39.11 22.94
CA LYS A 36 -1.80 -38.89 24.04
C LYS A 36 -0.54 -38.25 23.43
N VAL A 37 -0.34 -36.96 23.64
CA VAL A 37 0.83 -36.21 23.17
C VAL A 37 1.50 -35.47 24.32
N PRO A 38 2.82 -35.24 24.26
CA PRO A 38 3.51 -34.42 25.23
C PRO A 38 2.91 -33.00 25.35
N THR A 39 2.79 -32.52 26.57
CA THR A 39 2.39 -31.12 26.82
C THR A 39 3.62 -30.26 26.98
N ALA A 40 3.71 -29.17 26.19
CA ALA A 40 4.85 -28.27 26.16
C ALA A 40 4.47 -26.85 26.49
N TYR A 41 5.37 -26.16 27.18
CA TYR A 41 5.31 -24.74 27.48
C TYR A 41 6.72 -24.14 27.33
N TRP A 42 6.83 -22.90 26.84
CA TRP A 42 8.11 -22.23 26.80
C TRP A 42 8.03 -20.73 26.92
N GLU A 43 9.19 -20.12 27.28
CA GLU A 43 9.40 -18.68 27.34
C GLU A 43 10.72 -18.32 26.68
N VAL A 44 10.77 -17.18 26.03
CA VAL A 44 12.01 -16.58 25.51
C VAL A 44 12.40 -15.38 26.36
N GLY A 45 13.69 -15.25 26.66
CA GLY A 45 14.21 -14.19 27.52
C GLY A 45 14.13 -12.79 26.91
N SER A 46 14.00 -12.69 25.59
CA SER A 46 13.85 -11.43 24.88
C SER A 46 13.08 -11.64 23.60
N THR A 47 12.24 -10.65 23.23
CA THR A 47 11.53 -10.60 21.97
C THR A 47 12.31 -9.86 20.87
N ALA A 48 13.56 -9.46 21.14
CA ALA A 48 14.44 -8.80 20.18
C ALA A 48 15.89 -9.27 20.37
N CYS A 49 16.56 -9.51 19.25
CA CYS A 49 17.98 -9.86 19.20
C CYS A 49 18.67 -9.11 18.07
N LYS A 50 19.97 -8.87 18.19
CA LYS A 50 20.75 -8.37 17.07
C LYS A 50 21.14 -9.51 16.14
N ALA A 51 21.28 -9.18 14.86
CA ALA A 51 21.75 -10.13 13.87
C ALA A 51 23.11 -10.73 14.29
N GLY A 52 23.18 -12.06 14.41
CA GLY A 52 24.39 -12.80 14.82
C GLY A 52 24.50 -13.04 16.33
N GLU A 53 23.59 -12.50 17.14
CA GLU A 53 23.44 -12.89 18.55
C GLU A 53 22.60 -14.16 18.69
N SER A 54 22.39 -14.60 19.91
CA SER A 54 21.53 -15.74 20.23
C SER A 54 20.40 -15.29 21.14
N PHE A 55 19.22 -15.86 20.98
CA PHE A 55 18.18 -15.75 21.99
C PHE A 55 18.21 -16.94 22.94
N THR A 56 17.88 -16.70 24.21
CA THR A 56 17.79 -17.74 25.23
C THR A 56 16.33 -18.08 25.46
N PHE A 57 16.08 -19.33 25.84
CA PHE A 57 14.73 -19.78 26.17
C PHE A 57 14.74 -20.73 27.38
N GLN A 58 13.58 -20.84 27.99
CA GLN A 58 13.26 -21.89 28.99
C GLN A 58 12.05 -22.64 28.50
N GLY A 59 12.16 -23.95 28.42
CA GLY A 59 11.07 -24.85 28.05
C GLY A 59 10.76 -25.82 29.15
N LYS A 60 9.50 -26.20 29.23
CA LYS A 60 9.02 -27.25 30.10
C LYS A 60 8.11 -28.17 29.33
N TYR A 61 8.17 -29.46 29.59
CA TYR A 61 7.19 -30.37 29.04
C TYR A 61 6.97 -31.60 29.97
N THR A 62 5.84 -32.21 29.77
CA THR A 62 5.42 -33.39 30.49
C THR A 62 4.97 -34.48 29.53
N VAL A 63 5.20 -35.73 29.91
CA VAL A 63 4.68 -36.93 29.25
C VAL A 63 3.94 -37.73 30.34
N ASP A 64 2.64 -37.44 30.51
CA ASP A 64 1.83 -37.90 31.61
C ASP A 64 0.95 -39.12 31.26
N TYR A 65 1.41 -39.97 30.38
CA TYR A 65 0.69 -41.16 29.96
C TYR A 65 1.57 -42.39 29.93
N GLU A 66 0.94 -43.52 30.21
CA GLU A 66 1.60 -44.82 30.32
C GLU A 66 2.21 -45.28 28.99
N GLY A 67 3.40 -45.81 29.02
CA GLY A 67 4.09 -46.41 27.89
C GLY A 67 4.92 -45.42 27.07
N ALA A 68 5.07 -44.18 27.54
CA ALA A 68 5.92 -43.17 26.91
C ALA A 68 6.83 -42.47 27.92
N SER A 69 7.94 -41.96 27.44
CA SER A 69 8.91 -41.14 28.19
C SER A 69 9.44 -40.00 27.33
N PRO A 70 9.97 -38.93 27.92
CA PRO A 70 10.63 -37.86 27.17
C PRO A 70 11.74 -38.39 26.27
N SER A 71 11.89 -37.87 25.07
CA SER A 71 12.93 -38.26 24.12
C SER A 71 13.86 -37.13 23.76
N TYR A 72 13.35 -36.12 23.06
CA TYR A 72 14.09 -34.94 22.69
C TYR A 72 13.15 -33.74 22.50
N SER A 73 13.73 -32.55 22.43
CA SER A 73 13.01 -31.33 22.05
C SER A 73 13.73 -30.58 20.94
N GLU A 74 12.99 -29.79 20.21
CA GLU A 74 13.50 -29.00 19.12
C GLU A 74 12.95 -27.57 19.18
N VAL A 75 13.78 -26.60 18.77
CA VAL A 75 13.31 -25.29 18.44
C VAL A 75 13.23 -25.20 16.92
N TRP A 76 12.06 -24.91 16.43
CA TRP A 76 11.77 -24.73 15.03
C TRP A 76 11.58 -23.25 14.74
N TYR A 77 11.92 -22.78 13.54
CA TYR A 77 11.78 -21.40 13.17
C TYR A 77 11.36 -21.23 11.71
N ARG A 78 10.78 -20.11 11.43
CA ARG A 78 10.69 -19.53 10.09
C ARG A 78 11.05 -18.05 10.16
N VAL A 79 11.45 -17.47 9.04
CA VAL A 79 11.78 -16.06 8.95
C VAL A 79 10.75 -15.38 8.08
N VAL A 80 10.18 -14.31 8.59
CA VAL A 80 9.31 -13.39 7.87
C VAL A 80 10.00 -12.03 7.74
N ARG A 81 9.59 -11.26 6.76
CA ARG A 81 10.16 -9.97 6.46
C ARG A 81 9.05 -8.95 6.26
N ASP A 82 9.08 -7.88 7.04
CA ASP A 82 8.23 -6.73 6.86
C ASP A 82 9.00 -5.65 6.10
N GLU A 83 8.42 -5.18 5.01
CA GLU A 83 9.00 -4.12 4.18
C GLU A 83 8.01 -2.99 4.04
N SER A 84 8.51 -1.76 4.12
CA SER A 84 7.76 -0.58 3.77
C SER A 84 8.61 0.37 2.94
N ALA A 85 8.00 0.96 1.94
CA ALA A 85 8.58 2.05 1.18
C ALA A 85 7.58 3.19 1.10
N ALA A 86 8.06 4.41 1.19
CA ALA A 86 7.27 5.61 1.03
C ALA A 86 8.02 6.60 0.13
N ALA A 87 7.33 7.17 -0.82
CA ALA A 87 7.87 8.22 -1.67
C ALA A 87 6.95 9.44 -1.65
N THR A 88 7.56 10.62 -1.72
CA THR A 88 6.85 11.89 -1.73
C THR A 88 7.20 12.65 -2.98
N VAL A 89 6.19 13.09 -3.73
CA VAL A 89 6.36 14.03 -4.82
C VAL A 89 5.71 15.37 -4.47
N LYS A 90 6.40 16.46 -4.80
CA LYS A 90 5.87 17.82 -4.67
C LYS A 90 5.37 18.28 -6.02
N LEU A 91 4.12 18.68 -6.08
CA LEU A 91 3.40 19.04 -7.29
C LEU A 91 2.88 20.48 -7.16
N GLY A 92 3.79 21.45 -7.25
CA GLY A 92 3.43 22.87 -7.29
C GLY A 92 2.44 23.34 -6.21
N GLY A 93 2.72 23.12 -4.94
CA GLY A 93 1.85 23.49 -3.82
C GLY A 93 0.98 22.35 -3.29
N ALA A 94 0.81 21.26 -4.02
CA ALA A 94 0.29 19.99 -3.55
C ALA A 94 1.44 19.00 -3.33
N SER A 95 1.20 17.96 -2.53
CA SER A 95 2.12 16.83 -2.38
C SER A 95 1.34 15.53 -2.37
N LEU A 96 1.90 14.51 -3.00
CA LEU A 96 1.45 13.14 -2.91
C LEU A 96 2.44 12.35 -2.09
N ASN A 97 1.94 11.64 -1.09
CA ASN A 97 2.70 10.64 -0.35
C ASN A 97 2.14 9.27 -0.70
N TYR A 98 2.97 8.42 -1.24
CA TYR A 98 2.60 7.04 -1.54
C TYR A 98 3.38 6.10 -0.63
N THR A 99 2.70 5.17 0.01
CA THR A 99 3.32 4.16 0.88
C THR A 99 2.86 2.78 0.47
N LYS A 100 3.81 1.88 0.28
CA LYS A 100 3.57 0.45 0.09
C LYS A 100 4.16 -0.31 1.27
N THR A 101 3.33 -1.13 1.90
CA THR A 101 3.75 -2.04 2.97
C THR A 101 3.49 -3.46 2.52
N VAL A 102 4.51 -4.30 2.59
CA VAL A 102 4.42 -5.74 2.41
C VAL A 102 4.77 -6.38 3.74
N ALA A 103 3.73 -6.78 4.46
CA ALA A 103 3.88 -7.49 5.71
C ALA A 103 3.93 -8.99 5.46
N ASP A 104 4.58 -9.72 6.38
CA ASP A 104 4.63 -11.18 6.39
C ASP A 104 5.15 -11.79 5.07
N ASN A 105 6.08 -11.09 4.43
CA ASN A 105 6.76 -11.64 3.27
C ASN A 105 7.68 -12.77 3.74
N GLN A 106 7.25 -14.00 3.51
CA GLN A 106 7.93 -15.19 4.00
C GLN A 106 9.27 -15.40 3.29
N VAL A 107 10.35 -15.14 3.99
CA VAL A 107 11.71 -15.51 3.56
C VAL A 107 11.85 -17.04 3.57
N MET A 108 11.19 -17.70 4.56
CA MET A 108 11.08 -19.14 4.65
C MET A 108 9.59 -19.52 4.72
N ARG A 109 9.12 -20.32 3.76
CA ARG A 109 7.70 -20.71 3.68
C ARG A 109 7.28 -21.73 4.75
N SER A 110 8.21 -22.55 5.24
CA SER A 110 7.94 -23.59 6.22
C SER A 110 8.90 -23.49 7.38
N TYR A 111 8.44 -23.95 8.55
CA TYR A 111 9.30 -24.08 9.70
C TYR A 111 10.41 -25.09 9.46
N GLN A 112 11.59 -24.81 10.00
CA GLN A 112 12.79 -25.63 9.95
C GLN A 112 13.33 -25.79 11.37
N PRO A 113 13.88 -26.95 11.76
CA PRO A 113 14.57 -27.09 13.03
C PRO A 113 15.85 -26.28 13.04
N ILE A 114 16.06 -25.48 14.10
CA ILE A 114 17.27 -24.68 14.30
C ILE A 114 18.17 -25.25 15.40
N ALA A 115 17.59 -25.95 16.39
CA ALA A 115 18.31 -26.58 17.47
C ALA A 115 17.56 -27.84 17.95
N ARG A 116 18.31 -28.88 18.26
CA ARG A 116 17.79 -30.12 18.87
C ARG A 116 18.49 -30.35 20.20
N PHE A 117 17.72 -30.71 21.21
CA PHE A 117 18.17 -30.99 22.56
C PHE A 117 17.76 -32.42 22.91
N SER A 118 18.74 -33.32 23.05
CA SER A 118 18.52 -34.68 23.50
C SER A 118 18.41 -34.74 25.04
N HIS A 119 17.53 -35.57 25.54
CA HIS A 119 17.29 -35.70 26.96
C HIS A 119 17.80 -37.05 27.45
N ASP A 120 18.52 -37.03 28.54
CA ASP A 120 18.91 -38.25 29.22
C ASP A 120 17.72 -38.78 30.04
N LEU A 121 17.22 -39.92 29.66
CA LEU A 121 16.11 -40.59 30.37
C LEU A 121 16.41 -40.89 31.84
N ALA A 122 17.71 -40.97 32.21
CA ALA A 122 18.13 -41.18 33.59
C ALA A 122 17.95 -39.90 34.46
N GLU A 123 17.92 -38.73 33.85
CA GLU A 123 17.67 -37.47 34.54
C GLU A 123 16.18 -37.18 34.74
N TRP A 124 15.30 -37.91 34.06
CA TRP A 124 13.86 -37.69 34.15
C TRP A 124 13.28 -38.42 35.39
N ALA A 125 13.19 -37.68 36.47
CA ALA A 125 12.73 -38.21 37.77
C ALA A 125 11.30 -37.79 38.15
N GLY A 126 10.53 -37.14 37.26
CA GLY A 126 9.22 -36.60 37.58
C GLY A 126 8.33 -36.44 36.37
N HIS A 127 7.20 -35.71 36.58
CA HIS A 127 6.21 -35.45 35.51
C HIS A 127 6.56 -34.25 34.65
N GLU A 128 7.59 -33.47 35.01
CA GLU A 128 7.99 -32.25 34.28
C GLU A 128 9.49 -32.31 33.98
N PHE A 129 9.81 -32.06 32.70
CA PHE A 129 11.18 -31.91 32.24
C PHE A 129 11.45 -30.42 31.90
N GLN A 130 12.50 -29.85 32.50
CA GLN A 130 12.88 -28.42 32.30
C GLN A 130 14.11 -28.33 31.42
N ILE A 131 14.06 -27.42 30.41
CA ILE A 131 15.11 -27.20 29.46
C ILE A 131 15.45 -25.73 29.38
N THR A 132 16.72 -25.42 29.41
CA THR A 132 17.23 -24.08 29.07
C THR A 132 18.18 -24.19 27.91
N GLY A 133 18.07 -23.30 26.95
CA GLY A 133 18.90 -23.32 25.75
C GLY A 133 19.17 -21.94 25.19
N SER A 134 20.07 -21.92 24.22
CA SER A 134 20.39 -20.72 23.45
C SER A 134 20.40 -21.06 21.97
N VAL A 135 19.74 -20.25 21.17
CA VAL A 135 19.58 -20.47 19.73
C VAL A 135 20.16 -19.28 18.98
N PRO A 136 21.10 -19.51 18.03
CA PRO A 136 21.71 -18.42 17.28
C PRO A 136 20.73 -17.80 16.28
N VAL A 137 20.75 -16.49 16.15
CA VAL A 137 20.04 -15.73 15.11
C VAL A 137 20.93 -15.63 13.88
N SER A 138 20.37 -15.82 12.69
CA SER A 138 21.13 -15.76 11.44
C SER A 138 21.82 -14.41 11.26
N ARG A 139 23.12 -14.45 10.91
CA ARG A 139 23.94 -13.25 10.65
C ARG A 139 23.65 -12.59 9.32
N THR A 140 22.96 -13.28 8.41
CA THR A 140 22.65 -12.74 7.06
C THR A 140 21.43 -11.82 7.05
N LEU A 141 20.62 -11.88 8.10
CA LEU A 141 19.38 -11.11 8.20
C LEU A 141 19.67 -9.77 8.87
N LYS A 142 20.02 -8.76 8.07
CA LYS A 142 20.28 -7.41 8.56
C LYS A 142 19.09 -6.50 8.21
N PRO A 143 18.45 -5.89 9.20
CA PRO A 143 17.48 -4.83 8.97
C PRO A 143 18.12 -3.65 8.22
N VAL A 144 17.30 -2.98 7.43
CA VAL A 144 17.70 -1.77 6.69
C VAL A 144 16.66 -0.70 6.94
N ASN A 145 17.12 0.50 7.24
CA ASN A 145 16.28 1.69 7.36
C ASN A 145 16.98 2.86 6.67
N TRP A 146 16.33 3.42 5.64
CA TRP A 146 16.82 4.59 4.93
C TRP A 146 15.76 5.65 4.85
N THR A 147 16.19 6.88 5.01
CA THR A 147 15.37 8.07 4.87
C THR A 147 16.12 9.07 3.99
N ASP A 148 15.46 9.69 3.03
CA ASP A 148 15.99 10.73 2.16
C ASP A 148 17.33 10.35 1.48
N ILE A 149 17.28 9.59 0.42
CA ILE A 149 18.47 9.21 -0.34
C ILE A 149 19.00 10.43 -1.10
N ALA A 150 20.22 10.88 -0.76
CA ALA A 150 20.85 12.07 -1.34
C ALA A 150 21.29 11.88 -2.80
N THR A 151 21.62 10.65 -3.21
CA THR A 151 21.97 10.29 -4.57
C THR A 151 21.19 9.08 -5.00
N TRP A 152 20.61 9.16 -6.20
CA TRP A 152 19.88 8.05 -6.80
C TRP A 152 20.86 6.94 -7.21
N ASP A 153 20.53 5.72 -6.82
CA ASP A 153 21.22 4.50 -7.21
C ASP A 153 20.15 3.45 -7.53
N GLY A 154 19.85 3.26 -8.81
CA GLY A 154 18.80 2.39 -9.30
C GLY A 154 18.99 0.94 -8.86
N ASP A 155 20.23 0.41 -9.01
CA ASP A 155 20.52 -0.98 -8.63
C ASP A 155 20.33 -1.21 -7.12
N ARG A 156 20.72 -0.22 -6.32
CA ARG A 156 20.53 -0.25 -4.88
C ARG A 156 19.07 -0.13 -4.49
N PHE A 157 18.32 0.70 -5.19
CA PHE A 157 16.88 0.86 -4.99
C PHE A 157 16.16 -0.46 -5.28
N ASP A 158 16.39 -1.05 -6.45
CA ASP A 158 15.71 -2.27 -6.90
C ASP A 158 15.98 -3.49 -6.01
N GLN A 159 17.14 -3.53 -5.34
CA GLN A 159 17.48 -4.62 -4.41
C GLN A 159 16.68 -4.59 -3.11
N TYR A 160 16.21 -3.43 -2.67
CA TYR A 160 15.69 -3.24 -1.32
C TYR A 160 14.25 -2.82 -1.24
N TYR A 161 13.70 -2.19 -2.29
CA TYR A 161 12.31 -1.77 -2.28
C TYR A 161 11.36 -2.91 -2.66
N PRO A 162 10.12 -2.90 -2.15
CA PRO A 162 9.12 -3.87 -2.56
C PRO A 162 8.94 -3.88 -4.06
N GLU A 163 8.86 -5.06 -4.65
CA GLU A 163 8.66 -5.25 -6.09
C GLU A 163 7.46 -4.42 -6.60
N GLY A 164 7.64 -3.74 -7.71
CA GLY A 164 6.63 -2.91 -8.34
C GLY A 164 6.37 -1.56 -7.65
N PHE A 165 7.11 -1.20 -6.60
CA PHE A 165 6.89 0.06 -5.86
C PHE A 165 6.98 1.29 -6.76
N ALA A 166 8.01 1.39 -7.59
CA ALA A 166 8.23 2.54 -8.48
C ALA A 166 7.11 2.66 -9.51
N ASP A 167 6.70 1.55 -10.12
CA ASP A 167 5.62 1.54 -11.12
C ASP A 167 4.26 1.89 -10.50
N GLU A 168 3.96 1.34 -9.33
CA GLU A 168 2.73 1.65 -8.61
C GLU A 168 2.68 3.13 -8.20
N PHE A 169 3.79 3.66 -7.70
CA PHE A 169 3.92 5.09 -7.38
C PHE A 169 3.67 5.96 -8.62
N ASN A 170 4.35 5.67 -9.73
CA ASN A 170 4.18 6.40 -10.98
C ASN A 170 2.73 6.39 -11.45
N ASN A 171 2.09 5.22 -11.42
CA ASN A 171 0.69 5.06 -11.78
C ASN A 171 -0.24 5.87 -10.87
N GLU A 172 0.03 5.93 -9.57
CA GLU A 172 -0.76 6.71 -8.62
C GLU A 172 -0.64 8.22 -8.91
N VAL A 173 0.59 8.70 -9.11
CA VAL A 173 0.84 10.11 -9.50
C VAL A 173 0.10 10.47 -10.79
N ILE A 174 0.22 9.64 -11.82
CA ILE A 174 -0.41 9.85 -13.12
C ILE A 174 -1.95 9.86 -13.00
N ASN A 175 -2.51 8.94 -12.22
CA ASN A 175 -3.95 8.87 -11.98
C ASN A 175 -4.47 10.13 -11.27
N LEU A 176 -3.79 10.59 -10.24
CA LEU A 176 -4.18 11.80 -9.51
C LEU A 176 -4.10 13.04 -10.37
N LEU A 177 -3.00 13.22 -11.11
CA LEU A 177 -2.81 14.37 -12.00
C LEU A 177 -3.85 14.45 -13.13
N THR A 178 -4.36 13.32 -13.58
CA THR A 178 -5.29 13.29 -14.71
C THR A 178 -6.76 13.22 -14.32
N LYS A 179 -7.07 12.89 -13.07
CA LYS A 179 -8.45 12.60 -12.66
C LYS A 179 -8.94 13.42 -11.48
N ASP A 180 -8.07 13.70 -10.53
CA ASP A 180 -8.44 14.37 -9.29
C ASP A 180 -8.31 15.89 -9.43
N SER A 181 -9.40 16.63 -9.21
CA SER A 181 -9.42 18.10 -9.29
C SER A 181 -8.47 18.77 -8.30
N THR A 182 -8.18 18.13 -7.16
CA THR A 182 -7.22 18.64 -6.18
C THR A 182 -5.81 18.77 -6.76
N TYR A 183 -5.45 17.87 -7.66
CA TYR A 183 -4.12 17.85 -8.30
C TYR A 183 -4.10 18.49 -9.70
N TYR A 184 -5.23 18.95 -10.22
CA TYR A 184 -5.29 19.53 -11.57
C TYR A 184 -4.29 20.69 -11.77
N ASN A 185 -4.21 21.61 -10.81
CA ASN A 185 -3.25 22.72 -10.88
C ASN A 185 -1.79 22.23 -10.82
N ALA A 186 -1.54 21.09 -10.23
CA ALA A 186 -0.22 20.47 -10.20
C ALA A 186 0.21 19.95 -11.57
N LEU A 187 -0.72 19.52 -12.42
CA LEU A 187 -0.44 19.10 -13.80
C LEU A 187 0.25 20.21 -14.60
N ARG A 188 -0.19 21.46 -14.41
CA ARG A 188 0.46 22.64 -15.04
C ARG A 188 1.93 22.75 -14.59
N GLN A 189 2.20 22.61 -13.30
CA GLN A 189 3.56 22.71 -12.76
C GLN A 189 4.44 21.56 -13.23
N VAL A 190 3.88 20.37 -13.34
CA VAL A 190 4.58 19.21 -13.91
C VAL A 190 4.96 19.49 -15.36
N TYR A 191 4.04 20.01 -16.16
CA TYR A 191 4.32 20.37 -17.53
C TYR A 191 5.44 21.43 -17.67
N ILE A 192 5.48 22.44 -16.78
CA ILE A 192 6.56 23.43 -16.74
C ILE A 192 7.91 22.78 -16.39
N SER A 193 7.92 21.84 -15.45
CA SER A 193 9.15 21.16 -15.00
C SER A 193 9.64 20.08 -15.97
N HIS A 194 8.71 19.41 -16.63
CA HIS A 194 8.92 18.27 -17.54
C HIS A 194 8.12 18.50 -18.83
N PRO A 195 8.54 19.44 -19.67
CA PRO A 195 7.79 19.80 -20.88
C PRO A 195 7.76 18.63 -21.86
N PHE A 196 6.56 18.35 -22.36
CA PHE A 196 6.38 17.38 -23.44
C PHE A 196 6.79 17.98 -24.77
N THR A 197 7.34 17.16 -25.65
CA THR A 197 7.76 17.59 -26.98
C THR A 197 6.57 17.67 -27.95
N MET A 198 6.75 18.41 -29.04
CA MET A 198 5.77 18.51 -30.13
C MET A 198 5.48 17.14 -30.75
N GLU A 199 6.50 16.30 -30.86
CA GLU A 199 6.39 14.93 -31.37
C GLU A 199 5.54 14.07 -30.43
N GLN A 200 5.69 14.22 -29.11
CA GLN A 200 4.87 13.51 -28.13
C GLN A 200 3.39 13.93 -28.22
N PHE A 201 3.09 15.23 -28.35
CA PHE A 201 1.72 15.70 -28.56
C PHE A 201 1.14 15.21 -29.89
N ALA A 202 1.91 15.27 -30.99
CA ALA A 202 1.47 14.78 -32.29
C ALA A 202 1.18 13.27 -32.24
N ALA A 203 2.03 12.50 -31.59
CA ALA A 203 1.83 11.06 -31.41
C ALA A 203 0.57 10.77 -30.58
N ALA A 204 0.36 11.51 -29.48
CA ALA A 204 -0.84 11.39 -28.64
C ALA A 204 -2.12 11.72 -29.41
N ASN A 205 -2.11 12.82 -30.21
CA ASN A 205 -3.22 13.20 -31.06
C ASN A 205 -3.57 12.10 -32.07
N ALA A 206 -2.56 11.52 -32.73
CA ALA A 206 -2.75 10.45 -33.70
C ALA A 206 -3.30 9.17 -33.06
N LYS A 207 -2.76 8.79 -31.90
CA LYS A 207 -3.11 7.54 -31.18
C LYS A 207 -4.52 7.62 -30.58
N TYR A 208 -4.84 8.70 -29.90
CA TYR A 208 -6.06 8.82 -29.11
C TYR A 208 -7.18 9.60 -29.78
N LYS A 209 -6.93 10.17 -30.97
CA LYS A 209 -7.88 11.01 -31.72
C LYS A 209 -8.32 12.23 -30.91
N VAL A 210 -7.39 12.85 -30.22
CA VAL A 210 -7.53 14.08 -29.47
C VAL A 210 -6.82 15.24 -30.20
N ASN A 211 -6.97 16.45 -29.71
CA ASN A 211 -6.48 17.65 -30.38
C ASN A 211 -5.68 18.52 -29.39
N PHE A 212 -4.48 18.08 -29.02
CA PHE A 212 -3.51 18.96 -28.35
C PHE A 212 -2.91 19.94 -29.37
N PRO A 213 -2.57 21.15 -28.95
CA PRO A 213 -1.83 22.08 -29.80
C PRO A 213 -0.51 21.47 -30.28
N THR A 214 -0.21 21.59 -31.56
CA THR A 214 1.03 21.08 -32.17
C THR A 214 2.06 22.18 -32.45
N ASN A 215 1.81 23.40 -31.98
CA ASN A 215 2.73 24.52 -32.07
C ASN A 215 2.71 25.28 -30.73
N ILE A 216 3.31 24.71 -29.72
CA ILE A 216 3.29 25.25 -28.37
C ILE A 216 4.47 26.19 -28.17
N ASP A 217 4.17 27.47 -27.90
CA ASP A 217 5.17 28.45 -27.48
C ASP A 217 5.35 28.36 -25.95
N MET A 218 6.43 27.68 -25.52
CA MET A 218 6.78 27.51 -24.12
C MET A 218 7.15 28.82 -23.40
N THR A 219 7.36 29.92 -24.14
CA THR A 219 7.68 31.21 -23.54
C THR A 219 6.45 31.96 -23.07
N LYS A 220 5.26 31.57 -23.52
CA LYS A 220 4.00 32.13 -23.06
C LYS A 220 3.59 31.53 -21.75
N GLU A 221 3.46 32.35 -20.72
CA GLU A 221 2.91 31.99 -19.44
C GLU A 221 1.50 32.56 -19.29
N ASP A 222 0.64 31.83 -18.54
CA ASP A 222 -0.63 32.39 -18.06
C ASP A 222 -0.33 33.41 -16.98
N ASN A 223 -0.04 34.64 -17.36
CA ASN A 223 0.45 35.67 -16.45
C ASN A 223 -0.66 36.49 -15.78
N GLY A 224 -1.91 36.11 -15.97
CA GLY A 224 -3.08 36.84 -15.45
C GLY A 224 -3.38 38.16 -16.22
N ALA A 225 -2.56 38.55 -17.19
CA ALA A 225 -2.75 39.74 -18.05
C ALA A 225 -3.57 39.45 -19.30
N GLY A 226 -4.14 38.24 -19.42
CA GLY A 226 -4.95 37.84 -20.57
C GLY A 226 -4.20 37.09 -21.66
N GLU A 227 -2.89 36.96 -21.55
CA GLU A 227 -2.11 36.07 -22.40
C GLU A 227 -2.27 34.63 -21.89
N LYS A 228 -2.72 33.75 -22.77
CA LYS A 228 -2.86 32.31 -22.46
C LYS A 228 -1.71 31.57 -23.13
N SER A 229 -1.13 30.61 -22.40
CA SER A 229 -0.20 29.68 -23.01
C SER A 229 -0.88 28.88 -24.13
N ASP A 230 -0.12 28.40 -25.10
CA ASP A 230 -0.67 27.57 -26.17
C ASP A 230 -1.29 26.28 -25.64
N LEU A 231 -0.83 25.80 -24.47
CA LEU A 231 -1.49 24.76 -23.69
C LEU A 231 -2.27 25.41 -22.53
N TRP A 232 -3.30 26.14 -22.82
CA TRP A 232 -4.13 26.79 -21.82
C TRP A 232 -4.85 25.83 -20.92
N PHE A 233 -4.61 25.93 -19.61
CA PHE A 233 -5.13 24.99 -18.63
C PHE A 233 -6.60 25.26 -18.24
N SER A 234 -6.93 26.45 -17.81
CA SER A 234 -8.33 26.82 -17.52
C SER A 234 -8.48 28.29 -17.14
N THR A 235 -9.72 28.76 -17.14
CA THR A 235 -10.06 30.02 -16.49
C THR A 235 -10.52 29.80 -15.07
N THR A 236 -10.25 30.77 -14.18
CA THR A 236 -10.79 30.77 -12.81
C THR A 236 -11.92 31.81 -12.65
N GLN A 237 -12.32 32.50 -13.73
CA GLN A 237 -13.33 33.55 -13.67
C GLN A 237 -14.73 32.94 -13.69
N ALA A 238 -15.46 33.14 -12.59
CA ALA A 238 -16.86 32.74 -12.42
C ALA A 238 -17.85 33.77 -13.01
N SER A 239 -17.51 34.46 -14.12
CA SER A 239 -18.43 35.41 -14.74
C SER A 239 -19.46 34.68 -15.62
N GLU A 240 -20.66 35.24 -15.73
CA GLU A 240 -21.70 34.70 -16.62
C GLU A 240 -21.23 34.66 -18.08
N ASP A 241 -20.39 35.57 -18.47
CA ASP A 241 -19.81 35.62 -19.82
C ASP A 241 -18.87 34.47 -20.13
N ALA A 242 -18.26 33.87 -19.10
CA ALA A 242 -17.40 32.72 -19.24
C ALA A 242 -18.18 31.36 -19.33
N ILE A 243 -19.50 31.38 -19.16
CA ILE A 243 -20.31 30.17 -19.28
C ILE A 243 -20.45 29.80 -20.76
N ILE A 244 -19.95 28.62 -21.13
CA ILE A 244 -20.03 28.10 -22.49
C ILE A 244 -21.09 26.99 -22.66
N GLY A 245 -21.59 26.45 -21.54
CA GLY A 245 -22.57 25.38 -21.54
C GLY A 245 -23.08 25.05 -20.16
N TRP A 246 -23.78 23.95 -20.07
CA TRP A 246 -24.31 23.39 -18.82
C TRP A 246 -23.98 21.92 -18.72
N TYR A 247 -24.02 21.36 -17.52
CA TYR A 247 -24.08 19.92 -17.34
C TYR A 247 -25.14 19.54 -16.29
N TYR A 248 -25.59 18.29 -16.34
CA TYR A 248 -26.39 17.68 -15.31
C TYR A 248 -25.87 16.27 -15.02
N VAL A 249 -26.23 15.72 -13.86
CA VAL A 249 -25.77 14.42 -13.41
C VAL A 249 -26.93 13.43 -13.37
N THR A 250 -26.68 12.22 -13.86
CA THR A 250 -27.55 11.05 -13.61
C THR A 250 -26.78 9.99 -12.87
N ILE A 251 -27.49 9.08 -12.23
CA ILE A 251 -26.90 7.92 -11.54
C ILE A 251 -27.24 6.68 -12.35
N ASP A 252 -26.23 5.87 -12.67
CA ASP A 252 -26.45 4.59 -13.34
C ASP A 252 -26.95 3.50 -12.38
N ALA A 253 -27.22 2.31 -12.91
CA ALA A 253 -27.72 1.18 -12.12
C ALA A 253 -26.68 0.67 -11.08
N ALA A 254 -25.41 0.98 -11.26
CA ALA A 254 -24.32 0.63 -10.33
C ALA A 254 -24.05 1.74 -9.28
N GLY A 255 -24.78 2.86 -9.34
CA GLY A 255 -24.62 4.00 -8.43
C GLY A 255 -23.56 5.02 -8.87
N ASN A 256 -23.01 4.91 -10.08
CA ASN A 256 -21.99 5.84 -10.58
C ASN A 256 -22.65 7.12 -11.11
N LYS A 257 -22.01 8.27 -10.87
CA LYS A 257 -22.41 9.56 -11.44
C LYS A 257 -22.01 9.61 -12.93
N ILE A 258 -22.99 9.88 -13.80
CA ILE A 258 -22.79 10.15 -15.22
C ILE A 258 -23.03 11.62 -15.48
N ILE A 259 -22.00 12.30 -16.02
CA ILE A 259 -22.06 13.73 -16.37
C ILE A 259 -22.53 13.85 -17.82
N HIS A 260 -23.56 14.69 -18.03
CA HIS A 260 -24.12 14.99 -19.34
C HIS A 260 -23.89 16.48 -19.65
N GLU A 261 -22.95 16.79 -20.54
CA GLU A 261 -22.72 18.15 -21.02
C GLU A 261 -23.78 18.52 -22.08
N VAL A 262 -24.25 19.75 -22.02
CA VAL A 262 -25.23 20.29 -22.95
C VAL A 262 -24.89 21.75 -23.33
N ALA A 263 -25.37 22.16 -24.47
CA ALA A 263 -25.10 23.50 -25.01
C ALA A 263 -25.67 24.62 -24.11
N LYS A 264 -25.11 25.84 -24.25
CA LYS A 264 -25.50 27.03 -23.49
C LYS A 264 -26.99 27.37 -23.66
N ASP A 265 -27.51 27.17 -24.86
CA ASP A 265 -28.88 27.50 -25.30
C ASP A 265 -29.86 26.33 -25.12
N VAL A 266 -29.43 25.24 -24.40
CA VAL A 266 -30.30 24.08 -24.16
C VAL A 266 -31.60 24.51 -23.46
N GLN A 267 -32.72 23.97 -23.89
CA GLN A 267 -33.96 24.08 -23.16
C GLN A 267 -33.90 23.20 -21.91
N LYS A 268 -33.75 23.81 -20.74
CA LYS A 268 -33.64 23.14 -19.46
C LYS A 268 -34.96 22.42 -19.11
N LYS A 269 -34.88 21.16 -18.73
CA LYS A 269 -36.03 20.34 -18.34
C LYS A 269 -36.35 20.56 -16.85
N GLU A 270 -37.63 20.59 -16.53
CA GLU A 270 -38.09 20.67 -15.14
C GLU A 270 -37.63 19.44 -14.33
N GLY A 271 -37.21 19.65 -13.09
CA GLY A 271 -36.77 18.59 -12.18
C GLY A 271 -35.30 18.14 -12.40
N ILE A 272 -34.54 18.74 -13.33
CA ILE A 272 -33.14 18.49 -13.53
C ILE A 272 -32.33 19.72 -13.11
N ASN A 273 -31.34 19.51 -12.22
CA ASN A 273 -30.40 20.57 -11.85
C ASN A 273 -29.31 20.69 -12.93
N TYR A 274 -29.15 21.89 -13.46
CA TYR A 274 -28.12 22.22 -14.45
C TYR A 274 -27.08 23.14 -13.84
N TYR A 275 -25.81 22.76 -13.98
CA TYR A 275 -24.68 23.48 -13.44
C TYR A 275 -23.82 24.07 -14.57
N PRO A 276 -23.20 25.25 -14.39
CA PRO A 276 -22.44 25.88 -15.44
C PRO A 276 -21.12 25.18 -15.77
N VAL A 277 -20.81 25.16 -17.08
CA VAL A 277 -19.52 24.81 -17.64
C VAL A 277 -18.87 26.08 -18.14
N TYR A 278 -17.62 26.32 -17.77
CA TYR A 278 -16.88 27.55 -18.07
C TYR A 278 -15.89 27.36 -19.19
N ASP A 279 -15.56 28.47 -19.85
CA ASP A 279 -14.57 28.53 -20.93
C ASP A 279 -13.19 28.03 -20.47
N SER A 280 -12.59 27.15 -21.26
CA SER A 280 -11.32 26.49 -20.96
C SER A 280 -10.72 25.89 -22.22
N ALA A 281 -9.47 25.41 -22.17
CA ALA A 281 -8.90 24.65 -23.26
C ALA A 281 -9.73 23.39 -23.55
N GLU A 282 -9.68 22.92 -24.81
CA GLU A 282 -10.50 21.77 -25.26
C GLU A 282 -10.33 20.52 -24.42
N TRP A 283 -9.14 20.27 -23.89
CA TRP A 283 -8.84 19.12 -23.05
C TRP A 283 -9.24 19.27 -21.57
N VAL A 284 -9.74 20.48 -21.18
CA VAL A 284 -10.12 20.81 -19.80
C VAL A 284 -11.64 20.78 -19.63
N PHE A 285 -12.11 20.23 -18.53
CA PHE A 285 -13.48 20.35 -18.08
C PHE A 285 -13.52 21.26 -16.85
N CYS A 286 -13.78 22.56 -17.10
CA CYS A 286 -13.92 23.58 -16.06
C CYS A 286 -15.40 23.79 -15.74
N ARG A 287 -15.84 23.51 -14.51
CA ARG A 287 -17.23 23.52 -14.13
C ARG A 287 -17.45 23.95 -12.68
N TYR A 288 -18.66 24.42 -12.40
CA TYR A 288 -19.12 24.50 -11.01
C TYR A 288 -19.47 23.09 -10.52
N ASP A 289 -18.92 22.69 -9.37
CA ASP A 289 -19.19 21.41 -8.73
C ASP A 289 -20.09 21.66 -7.51
N ASP A 290 -21.29 21.07 -7.51
CA ASP A 290 -22.31 21.30 -6.48
C ASP A 290 -21.94 20.64 -5.15
N ASP A 291 -21.29 19.47 -5.19
CA ASP A 291 -20.85 18.76 -3.99
C ASP A 291 -19.76 19.55 -3.24
N LEU A 292 -18.88 20.23 -3.99
CA LEU A 292 -17.78 21.02 -3.44
C LEU A 292 -18.15 22.49 -3.24
N GLY A 293 -19.25 22.96 -3.86
CA GLY A 293 -19.67 24.36 -3.83
C GLY A 293 -18.65 25.32 -4.49
N ALA A 294 -17.86 24.84 -5.46
CA ALA A 294 -16.74 25.55 -6.04
C ALA A 294 -16.57 25.30 -7.54
N ILE A 295 -15.86 26.20 -8.23
CA ILE A 295 -15.41 25.94 -9.60
C ILE A 295 -14.18 25.04 -9.52
N ILE A 296 -14.25 23.93 -10.24
CA ILE A 296 -13.15 22.98 -10.36
C ILE A 296 -12.80 22.75 -11.81
N SER A 297 -11.57 22.32 -12.03
CA SER A 297 -11.08 21.89 -13.33
C SER A 297 -10.54 20.46 -13.24
N THR A 298 -10.84 19.69 -14.28
CA THR A 298 -10.33 18.33 -14.44
C THR A 298 -9.95 18.10 -15.89
N VAL A 299 -9.17 17.07 -16.16
CA VAL A 299 -8.92 16.63 -17.53
C VAL A 299 -10.19 15.99 -18.09
N ARG A 300 -10.60 16.36 -19.32
CA ARG A 300 -11.71 15.70 -19.99
C ARG A 300 -11.43 14.23 -20.22
N SER A 301 -12.45 13.39 -20.03
CA SER A 301 -12.30 11.94 -20.11
C SER A 301 -11.66 11.43 -21.40
N ALA A 302 -11.95 12.06 -22.53
CA ALA A 302 -11.35 11.71 -23.82
C ALA A 302 -9.82 11.94 -23.88
N TYR A 303 -9.30 12.87 -23.08
CA TYR A 303 -7.88 13.23 -23.03
C TYR A 303 -7.10 12.47 -21.96
N ILE A 304 -7.76 11.84 -20.99
CA ILE A 304 -7.09 11.13 -19.88
C ILE A 304 -6.10 10.08 -20.39
N PRO A 305 -6.44 9.20 -21.36
CA PRO A 305 -5.48 8.20 -21.85
C PRO A 305 -4.24 8.84 -22.50
N ALA A 306 -4.42 9.96 -23.21
CA ALA A 306 -3.32 10.70 -23.84
C ALA A 306 -2.38 11.32 -22.80
N PHE A 307 -2.94 11.99 -21.77
CA PHE A 307 -2.13 12.52 -20.66
C PHE A 307 -1.41 11.44 -19.88
N LYS A 308 -2.04 10.28 -19.67
CA LYS A 308 -1.37 9.15 -19.02
C LYS A 308 -0.14 8.70 -19.78
N ASP A 309 -0.22 8.58 -21.11
CA ASP A 309 0.94 8.24 -21.94
C ASP A 309 2.03 9.31 -21.88
N LEU A 310 1.66 10.60 -21.94
CA LEU A 310 2.62 11.70 -21.83
C LEU A 310 3.34 11.68 -20.47
N LEU A 311 2.59 11.55 -19.39
CA LEU A 311 3.13 11.52 -18.02
C LEU A 311 3.97 10.28 -17.74
N ALA A 312 3.67 9.14 -18.38
CA ALA A 312 4.45 7.89 -18.25
C ALA A 312 5.88 8.01 -18.79
N SER A 313 6.20 9.08 -19.54
CA SER A 313 7.58 9.37 -19.93
C SER A 313 8.44 9.94 -18.80
N ILE A 314 7.84 10.37 -17.69
CA ILE A 314 8.53 10.88 -16.51
C ILE A 314 8.88 9.68 -15.62
N THR A 315 10.16 9.50 -15.37
CA THR A 315 10.66 8.35 -14.60
C THR A 315 10.46 8.54 -13.09
N PHE A 316 10.49 7.44 -12.33
CA PHE A 316 10.30 7.47 -10.88
C PHE A 316 11.28 8.42 -10.17
N ASP A 317 12.55 8.38 -10.51
CA ASP A 317 13.58 9.25 -9.95
C ASP A 317 13.33 10.73 -10.24
N GLN A 318 12.80 11.06 -11.43
CA GLN A 318 12.40 12.43 -11.77
C GLN A 318 11.23 12.92 -10.89
N TRP A 319 10.28 12.05 -10.58
CA TRP A 319 9.16 12.40 -9.70
C TRP A 319 9.60 12.73 -8.28
N ILE A 320 10.48 11.92 -7.69
CA ILE A 320 10.87 12.04 -6.28
C ILE A 320 12.04 13.00 -6.04
N TYR A 321 12.62 13.59 -7.09
CA TYR A 321 13.73 14.52 -6.94
C TYR A 321 13.28 15.87 -6.40
N ASP A 322 13.76 16.25 -5.23
CA ASP A 322 13.60 17.56 -4.64
C ASP A 322 14.76 18.47 -5.09
N SER A 323 14.53 19.28 -6.13
CA SER A 323 15.56 20.17 -6.70
C SER A 323 16.00 21.26 -5.74
N ALA A 324 15.18 21.68 -4.78
CA ALA A 324 15.52 22.70 -3.79
C ALA A 324 16.55 22.19 -2.78
N ASN A 325 16.42 20.93 -2.36
CA ASN A 325 17.31 20.30 -1.40
C ASN A 325 18.34 19.38 -2.07
N LYS A 326 18.24 19.14 -3.37
CA LYS A 326 19.09 18.25 -4.17
C LYS A 326 19.12 16.82 -3.60
N VAL A 327 17.99 16.31 -3.20
CA VAL A 327 17.82 14.96 -2.63
C VAL A 327 16.65 14.23 -3.28
N TYR A 328 16.69 12.91 -3.25
CA TYR A 328 15.58 12.05 -3.61
C TYR A 328 14.75 11.75 -2.37
N LYS A 329 13.45 12.08 -2.41
CA LYS A 329 12.50 11.92 -1.30
C LYS A 329 11.86 10.55 -1.31
N VAL A 330 12.58 9.57 -0.77
CA VAL A 330 12.13 8.20 -0.64
C VAL A 330 12.60 7.61 0.68
N GLU A 331 11.72 6.93 1.37
CA GLU A 331 11.99 6.23 2.62
C GLU A 331 11.85 4.72 2.39
N PHE A 332 12.66 3.95 3.10
CA PHE A 332 12.60 2.50 3.03
C PHE A 332 12.90 1.90 4.40
N SER A 333 12.14 0.88 4.76
CA SER A 333 12.40 0.08 5.96
C SER A 333 12.21 -1.41 5.66
N ARG A 334 13.17 -2.22 6.11
CA ARG A 334 13.08 -3.68 6.07
C ARG A 334 13.42 -4.23 7.45
N LYS A 335 12.50 -5.00 8.01
CA LYS A 335 12.67 -5.67 9.29
C LYS A 335 12.55 -7.16 9.10
N TYR A 336 13.32 -7.91 9.83
CA TYR A 336 13.21 -9.36 9.88
C TYR A 336 12.64 -9.78 11.23
N LEU A 337 11.72 -10.73 11.19
CA LEU A 337 11.12 -11.37 12.34
C LEU A 337 11.40 -12.85 12.25
N LEU A 338 11.90 -13.42 13.34
CA LEU A 338 12.06 -14.84 13.48
C LEU A 338 10.87 -15.34 14.30
N GLU A 339 10.03 -16.17 13.70
CA GLU A 339 8.98 -16.89 14.41
C GLU A 339 9.51 -18.23 14.83
N ALA A 340 9.48 -18.49 16.12
CA ALA A 340 10.03 -19.72 16.70
C ALA A 340 8.94 -20.52 17.41
N GLN A 341 9.04 -21.85 17.31
CA GLN A 341 8.19 -22.83 17.98
C GLN A 341 9.05 -23.79 18.80
N PHE A 342 8.56 -24.16 19.95
CA PHE A 342 9.15 -25.22 20.77
C PHE A 342 8.33 -26.50 20.60
N ARG A 343 9.01 -27.57 20.16
CA ARG A 343 8.42 -28.90 19.93
C ARG A 343 9.12 -29.91 20.78
N VAL A 344 8.36 -30.84 21.29
CA VAL A 344 8.84 -31.92 22.17
C VAL A 344 8.37 -33.25 21.65
N TYR A 345 9.17 -34.29 21.85
CA TYR A 345 8.91 -35.61 21.32
C TYR A 345 9.05 -36.65 22.45
N ASP A 346 8.14 -37.59 22.47
CA ASP A 346 8.23 -38.72 23.35
C ASP A 346 9.00 -39.91 22.73
N SER A 347 9.15 -41.00 23.50
CA SER A 347 9.80 -42.22 23.06
C SER A 347 9.06 -42.97 21.95
N ASN A 348 7.79 -42.66 21.72
CA ASN A 348 6.96 -43.26 20.68
C ASN A 348 6.97 -42.42 19.40
N GLY A 349 7.61 -41.20 19.42
CA GLY A 349 7.66 -40.25 18.31
C GLY A 349 6.45 -39.34 18.24
N GLU A 350 5.58 -39.32 19.26
CA GLU A 350 4.48 -38.38 19.32
C GLU A 350 5.00 -36.99 19.61
N GLU A 351 4.44 -35.99 18.88
CA GLU A 351 4.86 -34.59 18.92
C GLU A 351 3.91 -33.76 19.80
N GLY A 352 4.48 -33.00 20.73
CA GLY A 352 3.81 -31.93 21.44
C GLY A 352 4.38 -30.58 21.04
N ILE A 353 3.53 -29.61 20.74
CA ILE A 353 3.93 -28.23 20.35
C ILE A 353 3.48 -27.30 21.47
N ALA A 354 4.36 -26.39 21.90
CA ALA A 354 3.97 -25.31 22.80
C ALA A 354 2.96 -24.39 22.10
N ASN A 355 1.91 -24.04 22.84
CA ASN A 355 0.71 -23.38 22.28
C ASN A 355 0.94 -22.01 21.63
N ASP A 356 2.12 -21.40 21.81
CA ASP A 356 2.41 -20.07 21.27
C ASP A 356 3.70 -20.02 20.46
N VAL A 357 3.58 -19.42 19.30
CA VAL A 357 4.70 -19.01 18.48
C VAL A 357 5.33 -17.77 19.11
N ARG A 358 6.65 -17.77 19.27
CA ARG A 358 7.39 -16.60 19.75
C ARG A 358 7.97 -15.84 18.58
N THR A 359 7.64 -14.55 18.52
CA THR A 359 8.17 -13.63 17.50
C THR A 359 9.35 -12.86 18.08
N ILE A 360 10.50 -12.95 17.43
CA ILE A 360 11.75 -12.31 17.82
C ILE A 360 12.14 -11.33 16.72
N SER A 361 12.18 -10.04 17.04
CA SER A 361 12.67 -9.01 16.14
C SER A 361 14.17 -9.11 15.97
N ILE A 362 14.66 -9.06 14.73
CA ILE A 362 16.09 -9.05 14.41
C ILE A 362 16.47 -7.60 14.08
N ASN A 363 17.34 -6.99 14.92
CA ASN A 363 17.78 -5.60 14.84
C ASN A 363 19.21 -5.47 14.32
#